data_8a032d9060476415a37f2e845f023c6a
#
_entry.id   8a032d9060476415a37f2e845f023c6a
#
_cell.length_a   1.000
_cell.length_b   1.000
_cell.length_c   1.000
_cell.angle_alpha   90.00
_cell.angle_beta   90.00
_cell.angle_gamma   90.00
#
_symmetry.space_group_name_H-M   'P 1'
#
loop_
_entity.id
_entity.type
_entity.pdbx_description
1 polymer ?
#
loop_
_entity_poly.entity_id
_entity_poly.type
_entity_poly.pdbx_seq_one_letter_code
_entity_poly.pdbx_strand_id
1 'polypeptide(L)'
;MKVKTTFHLLIAAGAAAALSGAASAQSVTYENTVKKLVAERCAACHISGAPSMAEFQANKASWEKKFKGPKMDDYDSVIVMVKGGDAGALMRRLDDGKNTKDGKPGNMYNYLGSNPGERAERLAKMKQWVGSWSLKRRKDLSDAELKAITAPEK
;
A
#
# COMPACT_ATOMS: atom_id res chain seq x y z
N MET A 1 -11.82 80.36 24.80
CA MET A 1 -12.10 79.49 23.63
C MET A 1 -11.07 78.37 23.60
N LYS A 2 -11.48 77.10 23.88
CA LYS A 2 -10.60 75.93 23.87
C LYS A 2 -10.96 75.09 22.66
N VAL A 3 -10.10 75.06 21.68
CA VAL A 3 -10.23 74.18 20.49
C VAL A 3 -9.74 72.76 20.84
N LYS A 4 -10.63 71.76 20.77
CA LYS A 4 -10.28 70.34 20.92
C LYS A 4 -10.02 69.79 19.53
N THR A 5 -8.76 69.45 19.29
CA THR A 5 -8.34 68.76 18.08
C THR A 5 -8.51 67.24 18.31
N THR A 6 -9.44 66.65 17.56
CA THR A 6 -9.67 65.17 17.61
C THR A 6 -8.78 64.48 16.56
N PHE A 7 -7.83 63.70 17.02
CA PHE A 7 -6.98 62.88 16.15
C PHE A 7 -7.70 61.58 15.80
N HIS A 8 -8.01 61.39 14.51
CA HIS A 8 -8.56 60.09 14.03
C HIS A 8 -7.40 59.20 13.61
N LEU A 9 -7.24 58.11 14.37
CA LEU A 9 -6.27 57.03 14.07
C LEU A 9 -6.91 56.04 13.11
N LEU A 10 -6.50 56.06 11.85
CA LEU A 10 -6.88 55.05 10.85
C LEU A 10 -6.04 53.81 11.04
N ILE A 11 -6.64 52.73 11.56
CA ILE A 11 -6.03 51.42 11.64
C ILE A 11 -6.29 50.71 10.31
N ALA A 12 -5.28 50.61 9.46
CA ALA A 12 -5.30 49.78 8.27
C ALA A 12 -5.08 48.31 8.66
N ALA A 13 -6.15 47.51 8.66
CA ALA A 13 -6.07 46.07 8.86
C ALA A 13 -5.59 45.40 7.55
N GLY A 14 -4.33 45.07 7.49
CA GLY A 14 -3.75 44.26 6.41
C GLY A 14 -4.18 42.78 6.54
N ALA A 15 -5.07 42.33 5.67
CA ALA A 15 -5.43 40.91 5.56
C ALA A 15 -4.29 40.16 4.86
N ALA A 16 -3.47 39.49 5.63
CA ALA A 16 -2.50 38.51 5.09
C ALA A 16 -3.25 37.24 4.66
N ALA A 17 -3.51 37.09 3.36
CA ALA A 17 -4.03 35.86 2.79
C ALA A 17 -2.93 34.80 2.84
N ALA A 18 -3.00 33.88 3.81
CA ALA A 18 -2.18 32.69 3.86
C ALA A 18 -2.60 31.74 2.73
N LEU A 19 -1.85 31.75 1.65
CA LEU A 19 -1.93 30.73 0.59
C LEU A 19 -1.43 29.41 1.16
N SER A 20 -2.33 28.64 1.79
CA SER A 20 -2.09 27.24 2.15
C SER A 20 -2.03 26.43 0.86
N GLY A 21 -0.84 26.32 0.29
CA GLY A 21 -0.57 25.36 -0.77
C GLY A 21 -0.84 23.95 -0.26
N ALA A 22 -2.00 23.40 -0.57
CA ALA A 22 -2.25 21.98 -0.38
C ALA A 22 -1.26 21.22 -1.24
N ALA A 23 -0.17 20.73 -0.64
CA ALA A 23 0.71 19.77 -1.29
C ALA A 23 -0.15 18.57 -1.67
N SER A 24 -0.44 18.43 -2.97
CA SER A 24 -1.13 17.26 -3.49
C SER A 24 -0.25 16.05 -3.20
N ALA A 25 -0.63 15.25 -2.17
CA ALA A 25 0.07 14.02 -1.88
C ALA A 25 -0.05 13.12 -3.11
N GLN A 26 1.09 12.81 -3.73
CA GLN A 26 1.12 11.97 -4.91
C GLN A 26 0.49 10.62 -4.58
N SER A 27 -0.52 10.22 -5.37
CA SER A 27 -1.21 8.95 -5.18
C SER A 27 -0.21 7.78 -5.32
N VAL A 28 -0.28 6.82 -4.40
CA VAL A 28 0.53 5.60 -4.50
C VAL A 28 -0.05 4.70 -5.57
N THR A 29 0.79 4.36 -6.56
CA THR A 29 0.42 3.45 -7.66
C THR A 29 1.41 2.29 -7.74
N TYR A 30 1.09 1.30 -8.58
CA TYR A 30 2.05 0.22 -8.84
C TYR A 30 3.34 0.78 -9.44
N GLU A 31 3.25 1.56 -10.52
CA GLU A 31 4.40 2.05 -11.25
C GLU A 31 5.30 2.99 -10.43
N ASN A 32 4.73 3.91 -9.65
CA ASN A 32 5.54 4.88 -8.91
C ASN A 32 6.08 4.37 -7.57
N THR A 33 5.50 3.30 -7.00
CA THR A 33 5.87 2.84 -5.65
C THR A 33 6.01 1.33 -5.53
N VAL A 34 4.96 0.55 -5.88
CA VAL A 34 4.92 -0.89 -5.56
C VAL A 34 5.93 -1.68 -6.36
N LYS A 35 6.11 -1.38 -7.63
CA LYS A 35 7.09 -2.00 -8.53
C LYS A 35 8.51 -1.94 -7.96
N LYS A 36 8.91 -0.76 -7.47
CA LYS A 36 10.21 -0.58 -6.82
C LYS A 36 10.34 -1.40 -5.54
N LEU A 37 9.30 -1.38 -4.70
CA LEU A 37 9.28 -2.15 -3.46
C LEU A 37 9.39 -3.66 -3.73
N VAL A 38 8.67 -4.17 -4.73
CA VAL A 38 8.74 -5.58 -5.15
C VAL A 38 10.14 -5.92 -5.67
N ALA A 39 10.72 -5.07 -6.52
CA ALA A 39 12.06 -5.28 -7.03
C ALA A 39 13.14 -5.32 -5.92
N GLU A 40 13.02 -4.46 -4.92
CA GLU A 40 13.99 -4.36 -3.82
C GLU A 40 13.84 -5.47 -2.78
N ARG A 41 12.62 -5.93 -2.50
CA ARG A 41 12.33 -6.77 -1.33
C ARG A 41 11.81 -8.16 -1.65
N CYS A 42 11.25 -8.37 -2.83
CA CYS A 42 10.57 -9.60 -3.20
C CYS A 42 11.25 -10.37 -4.34
N ALA A 43 12.16 -9.71 -5.08
CA ALA A 43 12.73 -10.23 -6.33
C ALA A 43 13.41 -11.59 -6.19
N ALA A 44 14.14 -11.83 -5.09
CA ALA A 44 14.89 -13.08 -4.90
C ALA A 44 13.99 -14.33 -4.99
N CYS A 45 12.76 -14.25 -4.49
CA CYS A 45 11.83 -15.38 -4.45
C CYS A 45 10.68 -15.26 -5.46
N HIS A 46 10.37 -14.01 -5.93
CA HIS A 46 9.16 -13.73 -6.68
C HIS A 46 9.40 -13.16 -8.10
N ILE A 47 10.64 -13.04 -8.55
CA ILE A 47 10.96 -12.58 -9.92
C ILE A 47 11.80 -13.64 -10.64
N SER A 48 13.09 -13.71 -10.39
CA SER A 48 13.99 -14.60 -11.14
C SER A 48 13.66 -16.07 -10.91
N GLY A 49 13.26 -16.76 -11.99
CA GLY A 49 12.91 -18.18 -11.94
C GLY A 49 11.67 -18.50 -11.10
N ALA A 50 10.85 -17.50 -10.79
CA ALA A 50 9.57 -17.67 -10.11
C ALA A 50 8.51 -18.23 -11.07
N PRO A 51 7.65 -19.16 -10.63
CA PRO A 51 6.57 -19.71 -11.45
C PRO A 51 5.42 -18.69 -11.60
N SER A 52 4.62 -18.85 -12.63
CA SER A 52 3.31 -18.21 -12.67
C SER A 52 2.43 -18.66 -11.50
N MET A 53 1.34 -17.94 -11.21
CA MET A 53 0.41 -18.35 -10.15
C MET A 53 -0.15 -19.75 -10.38
N ALA A 54 -0.48 -20.12 -11.62
CA ALA A 54 -1.01 -21.44 -11.98
C ALA A 54 0.03 -22.56 -11.74
N GLU A 55 1.26 -22.36 -12.17
CA GLU A 55 2.36 -23.32 -11.93
C GLU A 55 2.68 -23.46 -10.44
N PHE A 56 2.66 -22.35 -9.71
CA PHE A 56 2.86 -22.37 -8.25
C PHE A 56 1.76 -23.18 -7.56
N GLN A 57 0.50 -22.96 -7.89
CA GLN A 57 -0.63 -23.69 -7.30
C GLN A 57 -0.59 -25.19 -7.66
N ALA A 58 -0.21 -25.53 -8.90
CA ALA A 58 -0.11 -26.91 -9.35
C ALA A 58 0.95 -27.72 -8.60
N ASN A 59 2.05 -27.11 -8.16
CA ASN A 59 3.14 -27.81 -7.48
C ASN A 59 3.80 -26.98 -6.37
N LYS A 60 2.96 -26.45 -5.47
CA LYS A 60 3.36 -25.54 -4.41
C LYS A 60 4.54 -26.05 -3.58
N ALA A 61 4.49 -27.31 -3.11
CA ALA A 61 5.52 -27.89 -2.25
C ALA A 61 6.90 -27.93 -2.93
N SER A 62 6.95 -28.20 -4.24
CA SER A 62 8.21 -28.17 -5.00
C SER A 62 8.80 -26.76 -5.09
N TRP A 63 7.95 -25.74 -5.33
CA TRP A 63 8.41 -24.37 -5.43
C TRP A 63 8.86 -23.81 -4.07
N GLU A 64 8.12 -24.11 -3.00
CA GLU A 64 8.50 -23.73 -1.63
C GLU A 64 9.85 -24.33 -1.20
N LYS A 65 10.15 -25.57 -1.55
CA LYS A 65 11.47 -26.20 -1.34
C LYS A 65 12.61 -25.47 -2.06
N LYS A 66 12.30 -24.81 -3.17
CA LYS A 66 13.26 -23.99 -3.94
C LYS A 66 13.27 -22.52 -3.47
N PHE A 67 12.57 -22.19 -2.39
CA PHE A 67 12.39 -20.81 -1.90
C PHE A 67 11.79 -19.89 -2.98
N LYS A 68 10.89 -20.42 -3.83
CA LYS A 68 10.18 -19.64 -4.86
C LYS A 68 8.71 -19.51 -4.53
N GLY A 69 8.22 -18.28 -4.60
CA GLY A 69 6.81 -17.94 -4.57
C GLY A 69 6.27 -17.66 -5.98
N PRO A 70 4.98 -17.34 -6.11
CA PRO A 70 4.41 -16.95 -7.40
C PRO A 70 5.03 -15.66 -7.91
N LYS A 71 5.09 -15.51 -9.22
CA LYS A 71 5.66 -14.38 -9.93
C LYS A 71 5.02 -13.05 -9.55
N MET A 72 5.84 -11.99 -9.46
CA MET A 72 5.44 -10.63 -9.08
C MET A 72 6.20 -9.57 -9.89
N ASP A 73 6.63 -9.89 -11.11
CA ASP A 73 7.50 -9.03 -11.93
C ASP A 73 6.75 -7.92 -12.68
N ASP A 74 5.43 -8.01 -12.77
CA ASP A 74 4.57 -7.02 -13.41
C ASP A 74 3.27 -6.80 -12.63
N TYR A 75 2.51 -5.77 -13.05
CA TYR A 75 1.22 -5.44 -12.43
C TYR A 75 0.23 -6.60 -12.49
N ASP A 76 0.12 -7.26 -13.64
CA ASP A 76 -0.85 -8.35 -13.85
C ASP A 76 -0.59 -9.53 -12.92
N SER A 77 0.67 -9.89 -12.70
CA SER A 77 1.06 -10.94 -11.76
C SER A 77 0.70 -10.57 -10.32
N VAL A 78 0.91 -9.31 -9.92
CA VAL A 78 0.62 -8.86 -8.54
C VAL A 78 -0.87 -8.70 -8.31
N ILE A 79 -1.61 -8.16 -9.29
CA ILE A 79 -3.04 -7.84 -9.11
C ILE A 79 -3.91 -9.08 -8.93
N VAL A 80 -3.50 -10.23 -9.46
CA VAL A 80 -4.16 -11.53 -9.22
C VAL A 80 -4.27 -11.83 -7.73
N MET A 81 -3.22 -11.52 -6.94
CA MET A 81 -3.15 -11.76 -5.49
C MET A 81 -3.83 -10.68 -4.66
N VAL A 82 -4.19 -9.55 -5.25
CA VAL A 82 -4.80 -8.40 -4.58
C VAL A 82 -6.31 -8.39 -4.75
N LYS A 83 -6.79 -8.40 -5.99
CA LYS A 83 -8.23 -8.35 -6.33
C LYS A 83 -8.65 -9.29 -7.47
N GLY A 84 -7.72 -10.09 -7.99
CA GLY A 84 -8.01 -11.12 -9.00
C GLY A 84 -8.46 -12.44 -8.41
N GLY A 85 -8.14 -13.54 -9.10
CA GLY A 85 -8.55 -14.90 -8.72
C GLY A 85 -8.09 -15.35 -7.32
N ASP A 86 -6.94 -14.85 -6.86
CA ASP A 86 -6.39 -15.12 -5.52
C ASP A 86 -6.46 -13.89 -4.60
N ALA A 87 -7.51 -13.09 -4.73
CA ALA A 87 -7.71 -11.87 -3.97
C ALA A 87 -7.47 -12.06 -2.46
N GLY A 88 -6.87 -11.04 -1.85
CA GLY A 88 -6.50 -11.05 -0.44
C GLY A 88 -5.23 -11.85 -0.11
N ALA A 89 -4.65 -12.59 -1.04
CA ALA A 89 -3.44 -13.37 -0.77
C ALA A 89 -2.26 -12.48 -0.38
N LEU A 90 -2.02 -11.40 -1.11
CA LEU A 90 -0.96 -10.44 -0.79
C LEU A 90 -1.15 -9.86 0.61
N MET A 91 -2.38 -9.42 0.94
CA MET A 91 -2.70 -8.81 2.23
C MET A 91 -2.49 -9.80 3.38
N ARG A 92 -2.95 -11.05 3.26
CA ARG A 92 -2.71 -12.09 4.28
C ARG A 92 -1.23 -12.36 4.52
N ARG A 93 -0.40 -12.30 3.48
CA ARG A 93 1.04 -12.57 3.58
C ARG A 93 1.83 -11.42 4.17
N LEU A 94 1.36 -10.18 3.98
CA LEU A 94 2.04 -8.95 4.42
C LEU A 94 1.46 -8.33 5.69
N ASP A 95 0.32 -8.83 6.20
CA ASP A 95 -0.30 -8.25 7.40
C ASP A 95 0.65 -8.26 8.61
N ASP A 96 0.62 -7.21 9.41
CA ASP A 96 1.43 -7.04 10.61
C ASP A 96 0.87 -7.76 11.85
N GLY A 97 -0.17 -8.54 11.68
CA GLY A 97 -0.87 -9.25 12.75
C GLY A 97 -2.06 -8.51 13.32
N LYS A 98 -2.23 -7.22 13.01
CA LYS A 98 -3.33 -6.41 13.58
C LYS A 98 -4.71 -6.83 13.08
N ASN A 99 -4.79 -7.45 11.91
CA ASN A 99 -6.04 -7.91 11.30
C ASN A 99 -6.20 -9.43 11.35
N THR A 100 -5.25 -10.15 11.92
CA THR A 100 -5.32 -11.61 12.08
C THR A 100 -6.00 -12.00 13.39
N LYS A 101 -6.64 -13.16 13.43
CA LYS A 101 -7.35 -13.64 14.63
C LYS A 101 -6.40 -14.01 15.79
N ASP A 102 -5.20 -14.43 15.46
CA ASP A 102 -4.18 -14.90 16.41
C ASP A 102 -3.11 -13.85 16.72
N GLY A 103 -3.25 -12.63 16.18
CA GLY A 103 -2.30 -11.54 16.37
C GLY A 103 -0.95 -11.74 15.68
N LYS A 104 -0.78 -12.81 14.89
CA LYS A 104 0.50 -13.12 14.24
C LYS A 104 0.61 -12.46 12.88
N PRO A 105 1.78 -11.91 12.54
CA PRO A 105 2.00 -11.35 11.21
C PRO A 105 2.01 -12.43 10.13
N GLY A 106 1.69 -12.02 8.91
CA GLY A 106 1.82 -12.85 7.72
C GLY A 106 3.28 -13.25 7.48
N ASN A 107 3.49 -14.41 6.88
CA ASN A 107 4.82 -15.00 6.73
C ASN A 107 5.78 -14.19 5.84
N MET A 108 5.28 -13.24 5.05
CA MET A 108 6.10 -12.34 4.22
C MET A 108 6.34 -10.96 4.86
N TYR A 109 5.68 -10.65 5.99
CA TYR A 109 5.81 -9.36 6.66
C TYR A 109 7.25 -8.99 7.00
N ASN A 110 8.03 -9.95 7.50
CA ASN A 110 9.41 -9.70 7.89
C ASN A 110 10.34 -9.34 6.72
N TYR A 111 9.98 -9.73 5.49
CA TYR A 111 10.75 -9.39 4.29
C TYR A 111 10.54 -7.97 3.81
N LEU A 112 9.54 -7.24 4.31
CA LEU A 112 9.32 -5.83 3.99
C LEU A 112 10.46 -4.92 4.45
N GLY A 113 11.24 -5.31 5.46
CA GLY A 113 12.34 -4.46 5.94
C GLY A 113 13.23 -5.14 6.97
N SER A 114 14.41 -4.59 7.15
CA SER A 114 15.43 -5.11 8.07
C SER A 114 15.11 -4.79 9.54
N ASN A 115 14.31 -3.77 9.78
CA ASN A 115 13.89 -3.34 11.12
C ASN A 115 12.38 -3.04 11.17
N PRO A 116 11.78 -2.91 12.36
CA PRO A 116 10.34 -2.66 12.50
C PRO A 116 9.86 -1.38 11.81
N GLY A 117 10.65 -0.30 11.84
CA GLY A 117 10.29 0.97 11.21
C GLY A 117 10.16 0.86 9.69
N GLU A 118 11.15 0.24 9.03
CA GLU A 118 11.10 -0.02 7.59
C GLU A 118 9.91 -0.90 7.20
N ARG A 119 9.64 -1.95 7.99
CA ARG A 119 8.48 -2.83 7.73
C ARG A 119 7.17 -2.07 7.81
N ALA A 120 7.01 -1.26 8.85
CA ALA A 120 5.79 -0.46 9.04
C ALA A 120 5.59 0.55 7.91
N GLU A 121 6.65 1.27 7.51
CA GLU A 121 6.60 2.25 6.41
C GLU A 121 6.19 1.59 5.08
N ARG A 122 6.85 0.48 4.71
CA ARG A 122 6.57 -0.21 3.45
C ARG A 122 5.19 -0.88 3.46
N LEU A 123 4.76 -1.43 4.60
CA LEU A 123 3.40 -1.92 4.75
C LEU A 123 2.37 -0.80 4.59
N ALA A 124 2.64 0.39 5.14
CA ALA A 124 1.75 1.54 4.98
C ALA A 124 1.59 1.93 3.50
N LYS A 125 2.68 1.94 2.72
CA LYS A 125 2.64 2.16 1.26
C LYS A 125 1.81 1.09 0.53
N MET A 126 1.98 -0.18 0.90
CA MET A 126 1.16 -1.27 0.34
C MET A 126 -0.32 -1.12 0.69
N LYS A 127 -0.64 -0.77 1.94
CA LYS A 127 -2.02 -0.51 2.38
C LYS A 127 -2.64 0.67 1.64
N GLN A 128 -1.89 1.74 1.45
CA GLN A 128 -2.33 2.92 0.69
C GLN A 128 -2.61 2.57 -0.77
N TRP A 129 -1.75 1.79 -1.42
CA TRP A 129 -1.96 1.32 -2.78
C TRP A 129 -3.20 0.43 -2.91
N VAL A 130 -3.34 -0.55 -2.02
CA VAL A 130 -4.49 -1.49 -2.03
C VAL A 130 -5.80 -0.78 -1.76
N GLY A 131 -5.81 0.30 -0.96
CA GLY A 131 -7.00 1.00 -0.50
C GLY A 131 -7.71 0.23 0.61
N SER A 132 -8.54 -0.74 0.27
CA SER A 132 -9.22 -1.59 1.26
C SER A 132 -8.39 -2.83 1.60
N TRP A 133 -7.86 -2.87 2.82
CA TRP A 133 -7.01 -3.98 3.30
C TRP A 133 -7.86 -5.10 3.90
N SER A 134 -8.14 -6.14 3.12
CA SER A 134 -8.93 -7.29 3.56
C SER A 134 -8.13 -8.58 3.54
N LEU A 135 -8.20 -9.37 4.61
CA LEU A 135 -7.59 -10.70 4.68
C LEU A 135 -8.50 -11.81 4.15
N LYS A 136 -9.72 -11.48 3.74
CA LYS A 136 -10.68 -12.43 3.15
C LYS A 136 -10.11 -13.05 1.87
N ARG A 137 -10.52 -14.28 1.58
CA ARG A 137 -10.24 -14.93 0.30
C ARG A 137 -11.22 -14.43 -0.76
N ARG A 138 -10.89 -14.59 -2.05
CA ARG A 138 -11.77 -14.17 -3.15
C ARG A 138 -13.23 -14.64 -2.98
N LYS A 139 -13.42 -15.89 -2.58
CA LYS A 139 -14.75 -16.49 -2.38
C LYS A 139 -15.56 -15.89 -1.22
N ASP A 140 -14.89 -15.24 -0.28
CA ASP A 140 -15.49 -14.67 0.94
C ASP A 140 -15.65 -13.14 0.84
N LEU A 141 -15.17 -12.52 -0.27
CA LEU A 141 -15.35 -11.11 -0.56
C LEU A 141 -16.66 -10.87 -1.30
N SER A 142 -17.46 -9.92 -0.80
CA SER A 142 -18.59 -9.38 -1.56
C SER A 142 -18.11 -8.51 -2.72
N ASP A 143 -18.96 -8.23 -3.69
CA ASP A 143 -18.63 -7.35 -4.82
C ASP A 143 -18.28 -5.93 -4.36
N ALA A 144 -18.97 -5.42 -3.33
CA ALA A 144 -18.68 -4.12 -2.73
C ALA A 144 -17.27 -4.08 -2.10
N GLU A 145 -16.89 -5.11 -1.35
CA GLU A 145 -15.55 -5.22 -0.75
C GLU A 145 -14.48 -5.35 -1.83
N LEU A 146 -14.73 -6.14 -2.87
CA LEU A 146 -13.80 -6.28 -3.98
C LEU A 146 -13.61 -4.95 -4.74
N LYS A 147 -14.69 -4.21 -4.98
CA LYS A 147 -14.66 -2.89 -5.61
C LYS A 147 -13.91 -1.84 -4.78
N ALA A 148 -13.94 -1.96 -3.45
CA ALA A 148 -13.21 -1.09 -2.55
C ALA A 148 -11.67 -1.29 -2.60
N ILE A 149 -11.20 -2.41 -3.16
CA ILE A 149 -9.77 -2.65 -3.41
C ILE A 149 -9.40 -1.90 -4.70
N THR A 150 -8.68 -0.79 -4.57
CA THR A 150 -8.33 0.09 -5.70
C THR A 150 -7.12 -0.40 -6.47
N ALA A 151 -5.98 -0.52 -5.82
CA ALA A 151 -4.70 -0.99 -6.35
C ALA A 151 -4.39 -0.44 -7.76
N PRO A 152 -4.27 0.89 -7.97
CA PRO A 152 -4.09 1.50 -9.28
C PRO A 152 -2.72 1.13 -9.87
N GLU A 153 -2.69 0.94 -11.21
CA GLU A 153 -1.44 0.70 -11.94
C GLU A 153 -0.63 1.98 -12.09
N LYS A 154 -1.30 3.09 -12.54
CA LYS A 154 -0.73 4.42 -12.83
C LYS A 154 -1.41 5.51 -12.02
#